data_56575e2e99f2a603d4283d6fdd18dbb1
#
_entry.id   56575e2e99f2a603d4283d6fdd18dbb1
#
_cell.length_a   1.000
_cell.length_b   1.000
_cell.length_c   1.000
_cell.angle_alpha   90.00
_cell.angle_beta   90.00
_cell.angle_gamma   90.00
#
_symmetry.space_group_name_H-M   'P 1'
#
loop_
_entity.id
_entity.type
_entity.pdbx_description
1 polymer ?
#
loop_
_entity_poly.entity_id
_entity_poly.type
_entity_poly.pdbx_seq_one_letter_code
_entity_poly.pdbx_strand_id
1 'polypeptide(L)'
;DAGGGLVFWHPKGARIRRRIEEYWRSEHERGGYEFLYTPHVADYDLWRTSGHADFYSDSMYPAMEVEGHPFEIKPMNCPFHVLIYKDELRSYRELPIRWAELGTVYRYEMSGSLHGLMRVRGFTQDDAHIFCREDQLEDEIGGVLELTLRVLKTFGFEDVDLYLATKPEEKSVGSDAIWDKATDALRGAMESRGLDYHVEEGDGAFYGPKIDFKIRDAIGRQWQCSTVQLDFNLPERFDMEYVDESGARSRPIMIHRAIFGSLERFFGVLIEHYAGKFPTWLAPVQAQVLPITDDQADYADQVANRLKAEGFWADADLRNEKVGFKIRQHTMDKVPYMLVVGAMDLDSFIDRLRAEVDTKQTELEG
;
A
#
# COMPACT_ATOMS: atom_id res chain seq x y z
N ASP A 1 -26.40 -1.76 -4.47
CA ASP A 1 -25.71 -1.18 -3.33
C ASP A 1 -25.32 -2.31 -2.38
N ALA A 2 -24.01 -2.57 -2.24
CA ALA A 2 -23.52 -3.68 -1.42
C ALA A 2 -23.36 -3.31 0.07
N GLY A 3 -23.63 -2.05 0.43
CA GLY A 3 -23.46 -1.52 1.78
C GLY A 3 -22.41 -0.43 1.87
N GLY A 4 -22.53 0.43 2.89
CA GLY A 4 -21.61 1.54 3.10
C GLY A 4 -20.19 1.07 3.41
N GLY A 5 -19.20 1.72 2.84
CA GLY A 5 -17.77 1.41 3.06
C GLY A 5 -17.26 0.16 2.34
N LEU A 6 -17.99 -0.36 1.36
CA LEU A 6 -17.56 -1.44 0.47
C LEU A 6 -17.31 -0.87 -0.94
N VAL A 7 -16.06 -0.91 -1.40
CA VAL A 7 -15.60 -0.21 -2.59
C VAL A 7 -15.72 -1.08 -3.84
N PHE A 8 -16.32 -0.51 -4.90
CA PHE A 8 -16.31 -1.09 -6.24
C PHE A 8 -15.27 -0.39 -7.11
N TRP A 9 -14.37 -1.14 -7.68
CA TRP A 9 -13.35 -0.64 -8.60
C TRP A 9 -13.87 -0.72 -10.05
N HIS A 10 -14.28 0.42 -10.60
CA HIS A 10 -14.67 0.53 -12.01
C HIS A 10 -13.44 0.42 -12.94
N PRO A 11 -13.61 0.11 -14.24
CA PRO A 11 -12.49 -0.21 -15.14
C PRO A 11 -11.32 0.78 -15.12
N LYS A 12 -11.59 2.10 -15.14
CA LYS A 12 -10.52 3.12 -15.07
C LYS A 12 -9.78 3.08 -13.73
N GLY A 13 -10.50 3.00 -12.61
CA GLY A 13 -9.91 2.88 -11.29
C GLY A 13 -9.14 1.56 -11.12
N ALA A 14 -9.66 0.45 -11.64
CA ALA A 14 -9.01 -0.85 -11.60
C ALA A 14 -7.68 -0.86 -12.39
N ARG A 15 -7.56 -0.11 -13.51
CA ARG A 15 -6.29 0.05 -14.24
C ARG A 15 -5.23 0.75 -13.36
N ILE A 16 -5.60 1.84 -12.69
CA ILE A 16 -4.67 2.56 -11.81
C ILE A 16 -4.28 1.68 -10.62
N ARG A 17 -5.26 1.04 -9.96
CA ARG A 17 -4.99 0.09 -8.88
C ARG A 17 -4.01 -0.99 -9.30
N ARG A 18 -4.21 -1.59 -10.47
CA ARG A 18 -3.31 -2.60 -11.02
C ARG A 18 -1.87 -2.07 -11.18
N ARG A 19 -1.67 -0.84 -11.68
CA ARG A 19 -0.34 -0.22 -11.78
C ARG A 19 0.31 0.00 -10.42
N ILE A 20 -0.45 0.44 -9.43
CA ILE A 20 0.03 0.58 -8.05
C ILE A 20 0.48 -0.78 -7.51
N GLU A 21 -0.33 -1.82 -7.69
CA GLU A 21 -0.03 -3.18 -7.23
C GLU A 21 1.18 -3.79 -7.95
N GLU A 22 1.31 -3.61 -9.28
CA GLU A 22 2.45 -4.07 -10.07
C GLU A 22 3.75 -3.40 -9.61
N TYR A 23 3.72 -2.08 -9.42
CA TYR A 23 4.87 -1.34 -8.92
C TYR A 23 5.24 -1.79 -7.50
N TRP A 24 4.27 -1.92 -6.61
CA TRP A 24 4.46 -2.41 -5.25
C TRP A 24 5.14 -3.78 -5.24
N ARG A 25 4.65 -4.74 -6.04
CA ARG A 25 5.27 -6.07 -6.13
C ARG A 25 6.72 -5.98 -6.59
N SER A 26 7.00 -5.22 -7.65
CA SER A 26 8.35 -5.11 -8.18
C SER A 26 9.35 -4.52 -7.17
N GLU A 27 8.93 -3.53 -6.37
CA GLU A 27 9.77 -2.94 -5.33
C GLU A 27 10.00 -3.89 -4.15
N HIS A 28 9.01 -4.71 -3.81
CA HIS A 28 9.12 -5.70 -2.75
C HIS A 28 10.01 -6.89 -3.15
N GLU A 29 9.86 -7.41 -4.36
CA GLU A 29 10.77 -8.44 -4.91
C GLU A 29 12.22 -7.95 -4.91
N ARG A 30 12.44 -6.69 -5.35
CA ARG A 30 13.75 -6.05 -5.31
C ARG A 30 14.29 -5.89 -3.89
N GLY A 31 13.42 -5.66 -2.92
CA GLY A 31 13.73 -5.58 -1.48
C GLY A 31 13.91 -6.93 -0.79
N GLY A 32 13.82 -8.05 -1.52
CA GLY A 32 13.95 -9.39 -0.96
C GLY A 32 12.76 -9.86 -0.13
N TYR A 33 11.55 -9.35 -0.44
CA TYR A 33 10.30 -9.82 0.16
C TYR A 33 9.73 -11.00 -0.62
N GLU A 34 9.19 -11.97 0.09
CA GLU A 34 8.37 -13.03 -0.45
C GLU A 34 6.87 -12.73 -0.22
N PHE A 35 6.01 -13.19 -1.14
CA PHE A 35 4.59 -12.89 -1.07
C PHE A 35 3.79 -14.02 -0.44
N LEU A 36 2.87 -13.63 0.44
CA LEU A 36 1.89 -14.52 1.04
C LEU A 36 0.47 -14.20 0.56
N TYR A 37 -0.40 -15.19 0.69
CA TYR A 37 -1.84 -15.06 0.53
C TYR A 37 -2.51 -15.79 1.68
N THR A 38 -3.33 -15.08 2.45
CA THR A 38 -3.96 -15.62 3.65
C THR A 38 -5.48 -15.62 3.55
N PRO A 39 -6.17 -16.55 4.24
CA PRO A 39 -7.63 -16.61 4.24
C PRO A 39 -8.28 -15.32 4.72
N HIS A 40 -9.52 -15.07 4.29
CA HIS A 40 -10.32 -13.93 4.76
C HIS A 40 -11.07 -14.22 6.06
N VAL A 41 -11.23 -15.48 6.41
CA VAL A 41 -11.98 -15.95 7.57
C VAL A 41 -11.11 -16.92 8.37
N ALA A 42 -11.14 -16.83 9.68
CA ALA A 42 -10.42 -17.71 10.58
C ALA A 42 -11.27 -18.09 11.78
N ASP A 43 -10.88 -19.16 12.47
CA ASP A 43 -11.39 -19.52 13.78
C ASP A 43 -11.19 -18.35 14.75
N TYR A 44 -12.18 -18.06 15.58
CA TYR A 44 -12.15 -16.93 16.51
C TYR A 44 -11.04 -17.06 17.56
N ASP A 45 -10.57 -18.25 17.87
CA ASP A 45 -9.49 -18.49 18.82
C ASP A 45 -8.15 -17.90 18.36
N LEU A 46 -7.95 -17.73 17.06
CA LEU A 46 -6.79 -16.99 16.52
C LEU A 46 -6.76 -15.54 17.06
N TRP A 47 -7.94 -14.89 17.13
CA TRP A 47 -8.07 -13.52 17.60
C TRP A 47 -7.96 -13.41 19.11
N ARG A 48 -8.33 -14.44 19.87
CA ARG A 48 -8.07 -14.54 21.31
C ARG A 48 -6.59 -14.69 21.58
N THR A 49 -5.93 -15.60 20.88
CA THR A 49 -4.50 -15.86 21.02
C THR A 49 -3.68 -14.60 20.73
N SER A 50 -3.98 -13.92 19.63
CA SER A 50 -3.28 -12.69 19.23
C SER A 50 -3.62 -11.47 20.09
N GLY A 51 -4.69 -11.51 20.91
CA GLY A 51 -5.15 -10.39 21.74
C GLY A 51 -6.06 -9.41 21.03
N HIS A 52 -6.35 -9.59 19.75
CA HIS A 52 -7.26 -8.69 19.03
C HIS A 52 -8.67 -8.71 19.62
N ALA A 53 -9.14 -9.86 20.09
CA ALA A 53 -10.43 -9.98 20.74
C ALA A 53 -10.54 -9.13 22.02
N ASP A 54 -9.42 -8.88 22.72
CA ASP A 54 -9.41 -8.09 23.97
C ASP A 54 -9.22 -6.60 23.71
N PHE A 55 -8.34 -6.22 22.77
CA PHE A 55 -7.90 -4.83 22.58
C PHE A 55 -8.50 -4.16 21.34
N TYR A 56 -9.07 -4.94 20.41
CA TYR A 56 -9.53 -4.46 19.11
C TYR A 56 -10.97 -4.83 18.77
N SER A 57 -11.70 -5.42 19.71
CA SER A 57 -13.08 -5.94 19.54
C SER A 57 -14.06 -4.92 18.97
N ASP A 58 -13.94 -3.64 19.34
CA ASP A 58 -14.82 -2.56 18.86
C ASP A 58 -14.73 -2.34 17.33
N SER A 59 -13.61 -2.76 16.71
CA SER A 59 -13.36 -2.66 15.28
C SER A 59 -13.54 -3.99 14.54
N MET A 60 -13.95 -5.04 15.22
CA MET A 60 -14.20 -6.36 14.62
C MET A 60 -15.68 -6.53 14.28
N TYR A 61 -15.97 -7.25 13.21
CA TYR A 61 -17.33 -7.69 12.92
C TYR A 61 -17.76 -8.73 13.95
N PRO A 62 -19.08 -8.93 14.16
CA PRO A 62 -19.55 -10.05 14.98
C PRO A 62 -19.14 -11.39 14.39
N ALA A 63 -18.67 -12.31 15.23
CA ALA A 63 -18.31 -13.65 14.81
C ALA A 63 -19.50 -14.38 14.17
N MET A 64 -19.21 -15.17 13.16
CA MET A 64 -20.15 -16.05 12.48
C MET A 64 -20.09 -17.44 13.10
N GLU A 65 -21.22 -18.10 13.26
CA GLU A 65 -21.24 -19.52 13.66
C GLU A 65 -21.17 -20.42 12.42
N VAL A 66 -20.19 -21.30 12.39
CA VAL A 66 -20.03 -22.33 11.36
C VAL A 66 -19.89 -23.70 12.04
N GLU A 67 -20.84 -24.58 11.86
CA GLU A 67 -20.87 -25.94 12.45
C GLU A 67 -20.67 -25.95 13.98
N GLY A 68 -21.19 -24.93 14.69
CA GLY A 68 -21.08 -24.79 16.15
C GLY A 68 -19.78 -24.14 16.64
N HIS A 69 -18.93 -23.68 15.73
CA HIS A 69 -17.69 -22.97 16.04
C HIS A 69 -17.76 -21.52 15.59
N PRO A 70 -17.22 -20.57 16.39
CA PRO A 70 -17.17 -19.16 16.00
C PRO A 70 -16.02 -18.90 15.00
N PHE A 71 -16.34 -18.29 13.88
CA PHE A 71 -15.40 -17.79 12.88
C PHE A 71 -15.53 -16.28 12.76
N GLU A 72 -14.43 -15.61 12.39
CA GLU A 72 -14.37 -14.16 12.23
C GLU A 72 -13.74 -13.79 10.88
N ILE A 73 -14.26 -12.75 10.23
CA ILE A 73 -13.58 -12.16 9.09
C ILE A 73 -12.41 -11.31 9.59
N LYS A 74 -11.27 -11.44 8.94
CA LYS A 74 -10.01 -10.86 9.43
C LYS A 74 -10.02 -9.33 9.49
N PRO A 75 -9.77 -8.72 10.67
CA PRO A 75 -9.53 -7.28 10.80
C PRO A 75 -8.08 -6.89 10.49
N MET A 76 -7.18 -7.86 10.52
CA MET A 76 -5.73 -7.73 10.30
C MET A 76 -5.14 -9.00 9.68
N ASN A 77 -3.93 -8.89 9.09
CA ASN A 77 -3.23 -10.02 8.43
C ASN A 77 -2.19 -10.66 9.36
N CYS A 78 -1.65 -9.91 10.33
CA CYS A 78 -0.50 -10.33 11.14
C CYS A 78 -0.61 -11.70 11.79
N PRO A 79 -1.73 -12.16 12.41
CA PRO A 79 -1.80 -13.48 13.03
C PRO A 79 -1.60 -14.63 12.04
N PHE A 80 -2.01 -14.45 10.78
CA PHE A 80 -1.81 -15.47 9.74
C PHE A 80 -0.34 -15.63 9.36
N HIS A 81 0.39 -14.51 9.24
CA HIS A 81 1.83 -14.56 8.98
C HIS A 81 2.58 -15.25 10.13
N VAL A 82 2.14 -15.00 11.38
CA VAL A 82 2.66 -15.70 12.55
C VAL A 82 2.41 -17.21 12.48
N LEU A 83 1.21 -17.64 12.06
CA LEU A 83 0.93 -19.07 11.88
C LEU A 83 1.84 -19.71 10.83
N ILE A 84 2.08 -19.03 9.70
CA ILE A 84 3.01 -19.50 8.65
C ILE A 84 4.45 -19.56 9.19
N TYR A 85 4.88 -18.58 9.98
CA TYR A 85 6.19 -18.62 10.62
C TYR A 85 6.35 -19.87 11.50
N LYS A 86 5.32 -20.21 12.25
CA LYS A 86 5.32 -21.33 13.22
C LYS A 86 5.13 -22.70 12.59
N ASP A 87 4.78 -22.79 11.32
CA ASP A 87 4.59 -24.08 10.62
C ASP A 87 5.89 -24.90 10.58
N GLU A 88 7.03 -24.20 10.63
CA GLU A 88 8.36 -24.83 10.68
C GLU A 88 9.22 -24.23 11.79
N LEU A 89 10.15 -25.05 12.29
CA LEU A 89 11.17 -24.58 13.21
C LEU A 89 12.24 -23.79 12.47
N ARG A 90 12.34 -22.50 12.74
CA ARG A 90 13.26 -21.59 12.07
C ARG A 90 14.67 -21.63 12.63
N SER A 91 15.66 -21.37 11.80
CA SER A 91 17.06 -21.18 12.16
C SER A 91 17.44 -19.70 12.09
N TYR A 92 18.39 -19.26 12.91
CA TYR A 92 18.95 -17.90 12.83
C TYR A 92 19.48 -17.54 11.43
N ARG A 93 19.84 -18.55 10.62
CA ARG A 93 20.34 -18.35 9.24
C ARG A 93 19.26 -17.98 8.25
N GLU A 94 18.00 -18.24 8.58
CA GLU A 94 16.84 -17.86 7.75
C GLU A 94 16.41 -16.42 8.03
N LEU A 95 16.81 -15.87 9.19
CA LEU A 95 16.47 -14.50 9.57
C LEU A 95 17.44 -13.48 8.97
N PRO A 96 16.96 -12.33 8.47
CA PRO A 96 15.57 -11.86 8.55
C PRO A 96 14.66 -12.51 7.48
N ILE A 97 13.43 -12.85 7.88
CA ILE A 97 12.36 -13.27 6.97
C ILE A 97 11.49 -12.06 6.70
N ARG A 98 11.24 -11.75 5.41
CA ARG A 98 10.43 -10.61 4.98
C ARG A 98 9.27 -11.11 4.13
N TRP A 99 8.06 -11.09 4.68
CA TRP A 99 6.85 -11.49 3.99
C TRP A 99 5.91 -10.32 3.78
N ALA A 100 5.30 -10.26 2.59
CA ALA A 100 4.40 -9.20 2.20
C ALA A 100 3.11 -9.75 1.60
N GLU A 101 2.01 -9.06 1.82
CA GLU A 101 0.69 -9.41 1.30
C GLU A 101 -0.09 -8.14 0.92
N LEU A 102 -0.73 -8.16 -0.25
CA LEU A 102 -1.85 -7.25 -0.52
C LEU A 102 -3.10 -7.87 0.11
N GLY A 103 -3.19 -7.72 1.43
CA GLY A 103 -4.15 -8.43 2.26
C GLY A 103 -5.43 -7.62 2.46
N THR A 104 -6.56 -8.15 1.98
CA THR A 104 -7.85 -7.51 2.23
C THR A 104 -8.32 -7.81 3.65
N VAL A 105 -8.63 -6.77 4.40
CA VAL A 105 -9.13 -6.81 5.77
C VAL A 105 -10.46 -6.10 5.90
N TYR A 106 -11.18 -6.40 6.96
CA TYR A 106 -12.53 -5.90 7.19
C TYR A 106 -12.63 -5.34 8.62
N ARG A 107 -13.05 -4.08 8.73
CA ARG A 107 -13.21 -3.42 10.03
C ARG A 107 -14.60 -2.90 10.20
N TYR A 108 -15.15 -3.12 11.40
CA TYR A 108 -16.45 -2.59 11.78
C TYR A 108 -16.33 -1.10 12.05
N GLU A 109 -16.49 -0.31 10.99
CA GLU A 109 -16.51 1.15 11.07
C GLU A 109 -17.94 1.64 11.21
N MET A 110 -18.18 2.54 12.17
CA MET A 110 -19.49 3.17 12.33
C MET A 110 -19.87 3.95 11.06
N SER A 111 -21.14 3.91 10.67
CA SER A 111 -21.60 4.55 9.41
C SER A 111 -21.27 6.06 9.35
N GLY A 112 -21.33 6.75 10.49
CA GLY A 112 -20.99 8.17 10.58
C GLY A 112 -19.50 8.50 10.43
N SER A 113 -18.61 7.51 10.52
CA SER A 113 -17.16 7.69 10.32
C SER A 113 -16.71 7.40 8.90
N LEU A 114 -17.55 6.82 8.06
CA LEU A 114 -17.22 6.49 6.69
C LEU A 114 -17.01 7.75 5.84
N HIS A 115 -15.94 7.77 5.04
CA HIS A 115 -15.61 8.95 4.24
C HIS A 115 -14.95 8.57 2.91
N GLY A 116 -15.71 8.52 1.82
CA GLY A 116 -15.22 8.23 0.47
C GLY A 116 -14.33 6.99 0.42
N LEU A 117 -13.11 7.12 -0.11
CA LEU A 117 -12.09 6.08 -0.09
C LEU A 117 -11.16 6.16 1.15
N MET A 118 -11.26 7.25 1.92
CA MET A 118 -10.36 7.51 3.04
C MET A 118 -10.66 6.65 4.27
N ARG A 119 -11.93 6.31 4.49
CA ARG A 119 -12.35 5.45 5.59
C ARG A 119 -13.49 4.53 5.16
N VAL A 120 -13.17 3.27 5.01
CA VAL A 120 -14.02 2.22 4.44
C VAL A 120 -14.02 0.98 5.35
N ARG A 121 -14.96 0.06 5.13
CA ARG A 121 -15.10 -1.17 5.93
C ARG A 121 -14.31 -2.35 5.38
N GLY A 122 -14.17 -2.45 4.06
CA GLY A 122 -13.37 -3.46 3.39
C GLY A 122 -12.29 -2.78 2.57
N PHE A 123 -11.02 -3.10 2.84
CA PHE A 123 -9.89 -2.47 2.18
C PHE A 123 -8.69 -3.42 2.09
N THR A 124 -7.81 -3.13 1.15
CA THR A 124 -6.60 -3.92 0.92
C THR A 124 -5.40 -3.20 1.50
N GLN A 125 -4.80 -3.78 2.53
CA GLN A 125 -3.53 -3.30 3.09
C GLN A 125 -2.37 -3.83 2.24
N ASP A 126 -1.38 -2.99 2.04
CA ASP A 126 -0.06 -3.35 1.54
C ASP A 126 0.84 -3.80 2.71
N ASP A 127 0.42 -4.84 3.34
CA ASP A 127 0.93 -5.30 4.63
C ASP A 127 2.20 -6.11 4.47
N ALA A 128 3.15 -5.95 5.37
CA ALA A 128 4.28 -6.85 5.48
C ALA A 128 4.77 -6.99 6.91
N HIS A 129 5.35 -8.16 7.17
CA HIS A 129 5.91 -8.51 8.46
C HIS A 129 7.33 -9.02 8.26
N ILE A 130 8.24 -8.46 9.05
CA ILE A 130 9.65 -8.87 9.07
C ILE A 130 9.89 -9.54 10.40
N PHE A 131 10.43 -10.75 10.36
CA PHE A 131 10.87 -11.48 11.55
C PHE A 131 12.38 -11.46 11.57
N CYS A 132 12.98 -10.85 12.60
CA CYS A 132 14.41 -10.65 12.66
C CYS A 132 14.96 -10.89 14.06
N ARG A 133 16.28 -11.00 14.13
CA ARG A 133 17.05 -11.01 15.40
C ARG A 133 17.29 -9.57 15.85
N GLU A 134 17.66 -9.42 17.10
CA GLU A 134 17.94 -8.11 17.68
C GLU A 134 19.08 -7.36 16.97
N ASP A 135 20.13 -8.07 16.59
CA ASP A 135 21.30 -7.52 15.88
C ASP A 135 20.99 -7.08 14.42
N GLN A 136 19.84 -7.49 13.87
CA GLN A 136 19.38 -7.12 12.54
C GLN A 136 18.38 -5.96 12.57
N LEU A 137 17.87 -5.58 13.73
CA LEU A 137 16.70 -4.72 13.88
C LEU A 137 16.89 -3.33 13.26
N GLU A 138 18.04 -2.69 13.51
CA GLU A 138 18.33 -1.34 13.00
C GLU A 138 18.43 -1.33 11.48
N ASP A 139 19.07 -2.33 10.88
CA ASP A 139 19.20 -2.46 9.43
C ASP A 139 17.85 -2.71 8.77
N GLU A 140 17.00 -3.57 9.38
CA GLU A 140 15.67 -3.86 8.83
C GLU A 140 14.74 -2.64 8.90
N ILE A 141 14.71 -1.92 10.01
CA ILE A 141 13.96 -0.67 10.12
C ILE A 141 14.46 0.31 9.09
N GLY A 142 15.76 0.48 8.95
CA GLY A 142 16.36 1.38 7.97
C GLY A 142 16.01 1.04 6.54
N GLY A 143 16.04 -0.24 6.18
CA GLY A 143 15.62 -0.71 4.87
C GLY A 143 14.14 -0.40 4.58
N VAL A 144 13.27 -0.52 5.60
CA VAL A 144 11.85 -0.13 5.48
C VAL A 144 11.67 1.37 5.28
N LEU A 145 12.43 2.21 6.04
CA LEU A 145 12.38 3.67 5.88
C LEU A 145 12.76 4.08 4.46
N GLU A 146 13.88 3.54 3.94
CA GLU A 146 14.36 3.82 2.59
C GLU A 146 13.37 3.37 1.50
N LEU A 147 12.82 2.16 1.64
CA LEU A 147 11.81 1.64 0.72
C LEU A 147 10.58 2.53 0.71
N THR A 148 10.07 2.91 1.88
CA THR A 148 8.87 3.74 2.03
C THR A 148 9.06 5.11 1.38
N LEU A 149 10.14 5.81 1.70
CA LEU A 149 10.43 7.14 1.14
C LEU A 149 10.60 7.08 -0.39
N ARG A 150 11.31 6.06 -0.90
CA ARG A 150 11.48 5.86 -2.34
C ARG A 150 10.15 5.60 -3.05
N VAL A 151 9.30 4.75 -2.49
CA VAL A 151 7.98 4.45 -3.06
C VAL A 151 7.11 5.70 -3.07
N LEU A 152 6.99 6.42 -1.95
CA LEU A 152 6.18 7.65 -1.87
C LEU A 152 6.66 8.71 -2.87
N LYS A 153 7.99 8.89 -3.01
CA LYS A 153 8.58 9.81 -3.99
C LYS A 153 8.21 9.43 -5.43
N THR A 154 8.18 8.14 -5.79
CA THR A 154 7.77 7.68 -7.13
C THR A 154 6.33 8.07 -7.46
N PHE A 155 5.47 8.18 -6.45
CA PHE A 155 4.09 8.67 -6.60
C PHE A 155 3.96 10.20 -6.48
N GLY A 156 5.07 10.95 -6.43
CA GLY A 156 5.09 12.41 -6.41
C GLY A 156 4.99 13.02 -5.00
N PHE A 157 5.10 12.24 -3.94
CA PHE A 157 5.14 12.73 -2.56
C PHE A 157 6.60 12.93 -2.13
N GLU A 158 7.11 14.16 -2.27
CA GLU A 158 8.49 14.51 -1.89
C GLU A 158 8.56 14.97 -0.43
N ASP A 159 7.54 15.69 0.05
CA ASP A 159 7.45 16.17 1.42
C ASP A 159 6.71 15.15 2.29
N VAL A 160 7.46 14.41 3.09
CA VAL A 160 6.94 13.41 4.03
C VAL A 160 7.37 13.78 5.44
N ASP A 161 6.38 14.00 6.31
CA ASP A 161 6.62 14.25 7.73
C ASP A 161 6.66 12.92 8.50
N LEU A 162 7.73 12.70 9.30
CA LEU A 162 7.90 11.51 10.13
C LEU A 162 7.50 11.80 11.57
N TYR A 163 6.81 10.86 12.18
CA TYR A 163 6.34 10.96 13.57
C TYR A 163 6.71 9.68 14.33
N LEU A 164 7.46 9.83 15.43
CA LEU A 164 7.76 8.74 16.35
C LEU A 164 6.71 8.73 17.45
N ALA A 165 5.83 7.75 17.41
CA ALA A 165 4.77 7.57 18.39
C ALA A 165 5.21 6.63 19.51
N THR A 166 5.13 7.11 20.75
CA THR A 166 5.62 6.42 21.95
C THR A 166 4.50 5.71 22.71
N LYS A 167 4.84 5.14 23.85
CA LYS A 167 3.93 4.32 24.68
C LYS A 167 2.65 5.07 25.08
N PRO A 168 1.45 4.50 24.82
CA PRO A 168 0.21 5.03 25.38
C PRO A 168 0.20 4.92 26.92
N GLU A 169 -0.38 5.93 27.58
CA GLU A 169 -0.57 5.90 29.05
C GLU A 169 -1.53 4.80 29.47
N GLU A 170 -2.56 4.55 28.65
CA GLU A 170 -3.57 3.52 28.89
C GLU A 170 -3.54 2.45 27.78
N LYS A 171 -3.91 1.22 28.13
CA LYS A 171 -4.09 0.10 27.18
C LYS A 171 -2.82 -0.28 26.39
N SER A 172 -1.65 -0.33 27.07
CA SER A 172 -0.42 -0.86 26.48
C SER A 172 -0.01 -2.19 27.10
N VAL A 173 0.64 -3.05 26.31
CA VAL A 173 1.17 -4.35 26.72
C VAL A 173 2.71 -4.27 26.79
N GLY A 174 3.32 -5.03 27.68
CA GLY A 174 4.77 -5.07 27.85
C GLY A 174 5.31 -4.12 28.94
N SER A 175 6.54 -4.35 29.37
CA SER A 175 7.22 -3.54 30.37
C SER A 175 7.74 -2.23 29.77
N ASP A 176 7.95 -1.21 30.62
CA ASP A 176 8.57 0.06 30.20
C ASP A 176 9.92 -0.17 29.53
N ALA A 177 10.75 -1.08 30.07
CA ALA A 177 12.05 -1.39 29.49
C ALA A 177 11.99 -1.92 28.05
N ILE A 178 10.96 -2.72 27.71
CA ILE A 178 10.75 -3.19 26.33
C ILE A 178 10.34 -2.02 25.43
N TRP A 179 9.45 -1.16 25.93
CA TRP A 179 9.01 0.03 25.19
C TRP A 179 10.14 1.02 24.95
N ASP A 180 10.97 1.29 25.95
CA ASP A 180 12.14 2.16 25.83
C ASP A 180 13.11 1.62 24.77
N LYS A 181 13.45 0.33 24.87
CA LYS A 181 14.32 -0.36 23.90
C LYS A 181 13.76 -0.27 22.47
N ALA A 182 12.48 -0.53 22.29
CA ALA A 182 11.83 -0.47 20.99
C ALA A 182 11.80 0.97 20.44
N THR A 183 11.48 1.94 21.28
CA THR A 183 11.46 3.36 20.90
C THR A 183 12.86 3.85 20.51
N ASP A 184 13.89 3.45 21.26
CA ASP A 184 15.27 3.81 20.96
C ASP A 184 15.77 3.18 19.65
N ALA A 185 15.34 1.96 19.33
CA ALA A 185 15.66 1.31 18.05
C ALA A 185 15.05 2.08 16.86
N LEU A 186 13.77 2.49 16.95
CA LEU A 186 13.12 3.31 15.92
C LEU A 186 13.79 4.67 15.79
N ARG A 187 14.11 5.32 16.91
CA ARG A 187 14.82 6.61 16.95
C ARG A 187 16.18 6.50 16.30
N GLY A 188 17.01 5.53 16.72
CA GLY A 188 18.35 5.31 16.19
C GLY A 188 18.36 5.06 14.69
N ALA A 189 17.38 4.30 14.16
CA ALA A 189 17.26 4.04 12.73
C ALA A 189 16.96 5.30 11.92
N MET A 190 16.19 6.27 12.45
CA MET A 190 15.95 7.55 11.80
C MET A 190 17.17 8.48 11.91
N GLU A 191 17.76 8.60 13.10
CA GLU A 191 18.89 9.49 13.36
C GLU A 191 20.16 9.07 12.59
N SER A 192 20.43 7.76 12.48
CA SER A 192 21.56 7.24 11.70
C SER A 192 21.45 7.54 10.20
N ARG A 193 20.26 7.86 9.72
CA ARG A 193 19.96 8.25 8.33
C ARG A 193 19.77 9.75 8.14
N GLY A 194 19.93 10.55 9.20
CA GLY A 194 19.77 12.00 9.16
C GLY A 194 18.34 12.43 8.83
N LEU A 195 17.35 11.63 9.24
CA LEU A 195 15.93 11.95 9.00
C LEU A 195 15.41 12.82 10.16
N ASP A 196 14.77 13.92 9.82
CA ASP A 196 14.04 14.76 10.77
C ASP A 196 12.70 14.10 11.13
N TYR A 197 12.32 14.15 12.40
CA TYR A 197 11.06 13.59 12.88
C TYR A 197 10.47 14.37 14.05
N HIS A 198 9.18 14.22 14.26
CA HIS A 198 8.44 14.71 15.42
C HIS A 198 8.17 13.58 16.39
N VAL A 199 8.05 13.88 17.69
CA VAL A 199 7.61 12.91 18.69
C VAL A 199 6.15 13.12 18.99
N GLU A 200 5.33 12.08 18.86
CA GLU A 200 3.94 12.03 19.31
C GLU A 200 3.85 11.13 20.54
N GLU A 201 3.82 11.76 21.72
CA GLU A 201 3.76 11.02 22.98
C GLU A 201 2.39 10.34 23.14
N GLY A 202 2.41 9.05 23.48
CA GLY A 202 1.20 8.29 23.77
C GLY A 202 0.40 7.78 22.58
N ASP A 203 0.85 7.99 21.33
CA ASP A 203 0.14 7.55 20.11
C ASP A 203 0.63 6.21 19.55
N GLY A 204 1.45 5.47 20.29
CA GLY A 204 1.89 4.13 19.91
C GLY A 204 0.74 3.12 19.80
N ALA A 205 0.98 2.00 19.10
CA ALA A 205 0.04 0.89 19.14
C ALA A 205 0.02 0.24 20.54
N PHE A 206 -1.04 -0.50 20.86
CA PHE A 206 -1.11 -1.14 22.19
C PHE A 206 0.06 -2.11 22.47
N TYR A 207 0.70 -2.63 21.40
CA TYR A 207 1.76 -3.63 21.43
C TYR A 207 3.17 -3.08 21.20
N GLY A 208 3.32 -1.81 20.76
CA GLY A 208 4.65 -1.25 20.54
C GLY A 208 4.65 0.16 19.93
N PRO A 209 5.81 0.83 19.93
CA PRO A 209 6.01 2.13 19.33
C PRO A 209 5.98 2.03 17.80
N LYS A 210 5.74 3.16 17.14
CA LYS A 210 5.66 3.21 15.69
C LYS A 210 6.28 4.48 15.10
N ILE A 211 6.70 4.40 13.84
CA ILE A 211 6.99 5.55 13.00
C ILE A 211 5.81 5.69 12.02
N ASP A 212 5.13 6.82 12.07
CA ASP A 212 4.09 7.19 11.11
C ASP A 212 4.64 8.17 10.07
N PHE A 213 4.25 7.95 8.80
CA PHE A 213 4.59 8.84 7.70
C PHE A 213 3.34 9.58 7.27
N LYS A 214 3.38 10.89 7.34
CA LYS A 214 2.27 11.75 6.91
C LYS A 214 2.65 12.46 5.63
N ILE A 215 1.85 12.24 4.58
CA ILE A 215 1.96 12.93 3.29
C ILE A 215 0.94 14.05 3.20
N ARG A 216 1.18 15.03 2.32
CA ARG A 216 0.30 16.18 2.12
C ARG A 216 -0.43 16.05 0.80
N ASP A 217 -1.74 16.32 0.81
CA ASP A 217 -2.52 16.48 -0.41
C ASP A 217 -2.28 17.88 -1.05
N ALA A 218 -2.88 18.10 -2.23
CA ALA A 218 -2.72 19.34 -3.00
C ALA A 218 -3.16 20.63 -2.26
N ILE A 219 -3.97 20.51 -1.20
CA ILE A 219 -4.41 21.65 -0.37
C ILE A 219 -3.73 21.69 1.00
N GLY A 220 -2.67 20.88 1.19
CA GLY A 220 -1.83 20.88 2.39
C GLY A 220 -2.37 20.08 3.58
N ARG A 221 -3.45 19.28 3.43
CA ARG A 221 -3.92 18.39 4.49
C ARG A 221 -2.99 17.20 4.63
N GLN A 222 -2.67 16.87 5.87
CA GLN A 222 -1.85 15.70 6.19
C GLN A 222 -2.69 14.43 6.21
N TRP A 223 -2.16 13.36 5.62
CA TRP A 223 -2.74 12.02 5.62
C TRP A 223 -1.69 11.01 6.08
N GLN A 224 -1.97 10.30 7.14
CA GLN A 224 -1.16 9.15 7.53
C GLN A 224 -1.43 8.01 6.54
N CYS A 225 -0.36 7.62 5.82
CA CYS A 225 -0.40 6.49 4.89
C CYS A 225 0.48 5.36 5.38
N SER A 226 1.77 5.63 5.60
CA SER A 226 2.72 4.58 5.95
C SER A 226 2.93 4.49 7.46
N THR A 227 3.28 3.29 7.89
CA THR A 227 3.64 3.03 9.30
C THR A 227 4.65 1.91 9.40
N VAL A 228 5.54 2.00 10.39
CA VAL A 228 6.48 0.95 10.80
C VAL A 228 6.32 0.77 12.29
N GLN A 229 6.03 -0.43 12.75
CA GLN A 229 5.71 -0.72 14.14
C GLN A 229 6.57 -1.88 14.65
N LEU A 230 7.14 -1.75 15.83
CA LEU A 230 7.82 -2.86 16.48
C LEU A 230 6.87 -3.61 17.40
N ASP A 231 6.92 -4.93 17.34
CA ASP A 231 6.07 -5.81 18.11
C ASP A 231 6.88 -6.93 18.78
N PHE A 232 6.89 -6.90 20.10
CA PHE A 232 7.42 -7.96 20.95
C PHE A 232 6.33 -8.84 21.54
N ASN A 233 5.06 -8.43 21.39
CA ASN A 233 3.90 -9.05 22.02
C ASN A 233 3.39 -10.26 21.24
N LEU A 234 3.19 -10.15 19.92
CA LEU A 234 2.76 -11.30 19.11
C LEU A 234 3.77 -12.45 19.14
N PRO A 235 5.09 -12.22 19.02
CA PRO A 235 6.08 -13.27 19.22
C PRO A 235 5.98 -13.97 20.59
N GLU A 236 5.66 -13.25 21.65
CA GLU A 236 5.46 -13.83 22.97
C GLU A 236 4.15 -14.60 23.07
N ARG A 237 3.04 -14.02 22.66
CA ARG A 237 1.69 -14.63 22.75
C ARG A 237 1.55 -15.92 21.94
N PHE A 238 2.23 -15.98 20.82
CA PHE A 238 2.25 -17.16 19.95
C PHE A 238 3.41 -18.13 20.27
N ASP A 239 4.23 -17.82 21.28
CA ASP A 239 5.42 -18.59 21.62
C ASP A 239 6.28 -18.90 20.37
N MET A 240 6.64 -17.83 19.65
CA MET A 240 7.47 -17.92 18.46
C MET A 240 8.92 -18.12 18.84
N GLU A 241 9.61 -19.02 18.12
CA GLU A 241 10.99 -19.34 18.38
C GLU A 241 11.80 -19.53 17.11
N TYR A 242 13.10 -19.33 17.21
CA TYR A 242 14.11 -19.81 16.26
C TYR A 242 15.29 -20.43 17.01
N VAL A 243 16.05 -21.28 16.33
CA VAL A 243 17.30 -21.85 16.89
C VAL A 243 18.43 -20.87 16.60
N ASP A 244 19.07 -20.37 17.64
CA ASP A 244 20.20 -19.45 17.54
C ASP A 244 21.53 -20.17 17.23
N GLU A 245 22.63 -19.43 17.14
CA GLU A 245 23.97 -19.94 16.82
C GLU A 245 24.51 -20.95 17.87
N SER A 246 24.06 -20.83 19.10
CA SER A 246 24.43 -21.74 20.20
C SER A 246 23.60 -23.03 20.21
N GLY A 247 22.55 -23.12 19.40
CA GLY A 247 21.56 -24.18 19.41
C GLY A 247 20.42 -23.96 20.42
N ALA A 248 20.42 -22.84 21.14
CA ALA A 248 19.33 -22.48 22.04
C ALA A 248 18.11 -21.92 21.31
N ARG A 249 16.95 -21.89 22.02
CA ARG A 249 15.72 -21.27 21.52
C ARG A 249 15.72 -19.80 21.88
N SER A 250 15.54 -18.98 20.87
CA SER A 250 15.45 -17.53 20.99
C SER A 250 14.16 -17.02 20.33
N ARG A 251 13.64 -15.89 20.80
CA ARG A 251 12.42 -15.28 20.28
C ARG A 251 12.75 -14.22 19.23
N PRO A 252 12.10 -14.26 18.04
CA PRO A 252 12.29 -13.21 17.04
C PRO A 252 11.60 -11.91 17.47
N ILE A 253 12.04 -10.80 16.89
CA ILE A 253 11.34 -9.52 16.92
C ILE A 253 10.51 -9.42 15.64
N MET A 254 9.31 -8.87 15.73
CA MET A 254 8.44 -8.68 14.60
C MET A 254 8.31 -7.19 14.27
N ILE A 255 8.49 -6.84 13.00
CA ILE A 255 8.25 -5.51 12.46
C ILE A 255 7.03 -5.59 11.57
N HIS A 256 6.00 -4.82 11.89
CA HIS A 256 4.86 -4.59 11.03
C HIS A 256 5.11 -3.34 10.19
N ARG A 257 4.74 -3.38 8.92
CA ARG A 257 4.81 -2.16 8.11
C ARG A 257 3.78 -2.16 6.98
N ALA A 258 3.29 -0.97 6.67
CA ALA A 258 2.52 -0.66 5.47
C ALA A 258 3.08 0.63 4.85
N ILE A 259 3.18 0.68 3.53
CA ILE A 259 3.66 1.87 2.80
C ILE A 259 2.47 2.73 2.38
N PHE A 260 1.45 2.13 1.80
CA PHE A 260 0.23 2.83 1.39
C PHE A 260 -0.81 2.89 2.50
N GLY A 261 -0.70 2.01 3.48
CA GLY A 261 -1.67 1.78 4.53
C GLY A 261 -2.88 1.01 4.02
N SER A 262 -3.62 1.57 3.07
CA SER A 262 -4.59 0.84 2.23
C SER A 262 -4.57 1.38 0.81
N LEU A 263 -4.79 0.50 -0.16
CA LEU A 263 -4.87 0.89 -1.58
C LEU A 263 -6.01 1.89 -1.82
N GLU A 264 -7.12 1.74 -1.12
CA GLU A 264 -8.29 2.61 -1.22
C GLU A 264 -7.96 4.04 -0.77
N ARG A 265 -7.39 4.20 0.44
CA ARG A 265 -7.01 5.51 0.97
C ARG A 265 -5.92 6.15 0.12
N PHE A 266 -4.89 5.41 -0.20
CA PHE A 266 -3.79 5.90 -1.02
C PHE A 266 -4.27 6.37 -2.40
N PHE A 267 -5.14 5.59 -3.06
CA PHE A 267 -5.75 6.00 -4.32
C PHE A 267 -6.60 7.27 -4.17
N GLY A 268 -7.34 7.40 -3.08
CA GLY A 268 -8.08 8.62 -2.78
C GLY A 268 -7.17 9.84 -2.64
N VAL A 269 -6.06 9.70 -1.92
CA VAL A 269 -5.04 10.78 -1.77
C VAL A 269 -4.39 11.10 -3.11
N LEU A 270 -4.07 10.09 -3.94
CA LEU A 270 -3.53 10.30 -5.29
C LEU A 270 -4.49 11.08 -6.21
N ILE A 271 -5.79 10.77 -6.17
CA ILE A 271 -6.79 11.53 -6.94
C ILE A 271 -6.78 13.01 -6.54
N GLU A 272 -6.72 13.29 -5.24
CA GLU A 272 -6.68 14.65 -4.73
C GLU A 272 -5.35 15.34 -5.06
N HIS A 273 -4.22 14.66 -4.87
CA HIS A 273 -2.88 15.16 -5.16
C HIS A 273 -2.73 15.60 -6.63
N TYR A 274 -3.11 14.74 -7.55
CA TYR A 274 -3.05 15.05 -8.99
C TYR A 274 -4.28 15.80 -9.51
N ALA A 275 -5.28 16.06 -8.67
CA ALA A 275 -6.59 16.58 -9.08
C ALA A 275 -7.18 15.79 -10.27
N GLY A 276 -6.89 14.49 -10.33
CA GLY A 276 -7.25 13.57 -11.42
C GLY A 276 -6.39 13.67 -12.70
N LYS A 277 -5.42 14.59 -12.77
CA LYS A 277 -4.45 14.67 -13.89
C LYS A 277 -3.25 13.80 -13.56
N PHE A 278 -3.42 12.50 -13.66
CA PHE A 278 -2.37 11.54 -13.38
C PHE A 278 -1.20 11.64 -14.37
N PRO A 279 0.03 11.40 -13.92
CA PRO A 279 1.17 11.23 -14.81
C PRO A 279 0.91 10.05 -15.77
N THR A 280 1.56 10.05 -16.91
CA THR A 280 1.29 9.11 -17.99
C THR A 280 1.33 7.65 -17.56
N TRP A 281 2.28 7.27 -16.72
CA TRP A 281 2.42 5.88 -16.26
C TRP A 281 1.26 5.40 -15.37
N LEU A 282 0.56 6.31 -14.69
CA LEU A 282 -0.61 6.02 -13.85
C LEU A 282 -1.95 6.28 -14.57
N ALA A 283 -1.94 7.05 -15.66
CA ALA A 283 -3.18 7.46 -16.33
C ALA A 283 -3.97 6.24 -16.83
N PRO A 284 -5.30 6.18 -16.54
CA PRO A 284 -6.13 5.03 -16.93
C PRO A 284 -6.41 4.96 -18.44
N VAL A 285 -6.22 6.07 -19.14
CA VAL A 285 -6.12 6.20 -20.60
C VAL A 285 -4.90 7.07 -20.85
N GLN A 286 -3.87 6.50 -21.45
CA GLN A 286 -2.59 7.19 -21.66
C GLN A 286 -2.59 7.99 -22.95
N ALA A 287 -3.26 7.48 -23.96
CA ALA A 287 -3.39 8.15 -25.24
C ALA A 287 -4.79 7.97 -25.83
N GLN A 288 -5.34 9.04 -26.40
CA GLN A 288 -6.61 9.04 -27.10
C GLN A 288 -6.37 9.42 -28.57
N VAL A 289 -6.75 8.54 -29.50
CA VAL A 289 -6.62 8.79 -30.94
C VAL A 289 -7.89 9.41 -31.49
N LEU A 290 -7.74 10.55 -32.17
CA LEU A 290 -8.86 11.40 -32.59
C LEU A 290 -8.84 11.56 -34.12
N PRO A 291 -9.69 10.86 -34.90
CA PRO A 291 -9.84 11.14 -36.32
C PRO A 291 -10.54 12.49 -36.52
N ILE A 292 -10.09 13.26 -37.54
CA ILE A 292 -10.67 14.55 -37.93
C ILE A 292 -11.98 14.32 -38.66
N THR A 293 -11.99 13.31 -39.54
CA THR A 293 -13.17 12.90 -40.31
C THR A 293 -13.39 11.39 -40.20
N ASP A 294 -14.59 10.93 -40.57
CA ASP A 294 -14.91 9.49 -40.50
C ASP A 294 -14.08 8.66 -41.49
N ASP A 295 -13.55 9.24 -42.57
CA ASP A 295 -12.65 8.56 -43.52
C ASP A 295 -11.34 8.09 -42.86
N GLN A 296 -10.96 8.66 -41.73
CA GLN A 296 -9.78 8.33 -40.96
C GLN A 296 -10.05 7.39 -39.78
N ALA A 297 -11.26 6.91 -39.61
CA ALA A 297 -11.67 6.07 -38.46
C ALA A 297 -10.86 4.77 -38.42
N ASP A 298 -10.72 4.08 -39.56
CA ASP A 298 -9.99 2.83 -39.64
C ASP A 298 -8.49 3.02 -39.29
N TYR A 299 -7.90 4.15 -39.72
CA TYR A 299 -6.51 4.46 -39.38
C TYR A 299 -6.36 4.82 -37.91
N ALA A 300 -7.28 5.58 -37.32
CA ALA A 300 -7.29 5.89 -35.91
C ALA A 300 -7.37 4.62 -35.05
N ASP A 301 -8.21 3.66 -35.45
CA ASP A 301 -8.31 2.37 -34.77
C ASP A 301 -7.03 1.55 -34.89
N GLN A 302 -6.38 1.53 -36.09
CA GLN A 302 -5.08 0.88 -36.27
C GLN A 302 -4.00 1.47 -35.35
N VAL A 303 -3.93 2.81 -35.22
CA VAL A 303 -2.99 3.50 -34.33
C VAL A 303 -3.26 3.11 -32.87
N ALA A 304 -4.53 3.16 -32.42
CA ALA A 304 -4.88 2.77 -31.05
C ALA A 304 -4.53 1.29 -30.77
N ASN A 305 -4.79 0.40 -31.73
CA ASN A 305 -4.47 -1.02 -31.62
C ASN A 305 -2.97 -1.28 -31.60
N ARG A 306 -2.17 -0.52 -32.35
CA ARG A 306 -0.69 -0.59 -32.28
C ARG A 306 -0.20 -0.16 -30.89
N LEU A 307 -0.72 0.92 -30.31
CA LEU A 307 -0.38 1.34 -28.94
C LEU A 307 -0.78 0.29 -27.90
N LYS A 308 -1.94 -0.34 -28.04
CA LYS A 308 -2.35 -1.45 -27.18
C LYS A 308 -1.42 -2.65 -27.27
N ALA A 309 -0.95 -3.00 -28.48
CA ALA A 309 -0.01 -4.08 -28.70
C ALA A 309 1.35 -3.83 -28.04
N GLU A 310 1.75 -2.56 -27.90
CA GLU A 310 2.95 -2.12 -27.16
C GLU A 310 2.72 -2.01 -25.63
N GLY A 311 1.52 -2.38 -25.13
CA GLY A 311 1.20 -2.41 -23.70
C GLY A 311 0.62 -1.11 -23.12
N PHE A 312 0.31 -0.12 -23.96
CA PHE A 312 -0.29 1.14 -23.51
C PHE A 312 -1.82 1.08 -23.44
N TRP A 313 -2.40 1.82 -22.52
CA TRP A 313 -3.84 2.04 -22.45
C TRP A 313 -4.23 3.19 -23.37
N ALA A 314 -4.56 2.84 -24.61
CA ALA A 314 -4.95 3.77 -25.64
C ALA A 314 -6.32 3.37 -26.22
N ASP A 315 -7.13 4.36 -26.61
CA ASP A 315 -8.41 4.15 -27.27
C ASP A 315 -8.56 5.11 -28.45
N ALA A 316 -9.41 4.76 -29.45
CA ALA A 316 -9.79 5.66 -30.53
C ALA A 316 -11.19 6.22 -30.26
N ASP A 317 -11.37 7.53 -30.42
CA ASP A 317 -12.68 8.16 -30.34
C ASP A 317 -13.30 8.25 -31.73
N LEU A 318 -14.00 7.19 -32.11
CA LEU A 318 -14.63 7.03 -33.42
C LEU A 318 -16.06 7.63 -33.51
N ARG A 319 -16.50 8.36 -32.48
CA ARG A 319 -17.80 9.01 -32.48
C ARG A 319 -17.88 10.03 -33.62
N ASN A 320 -19.04 10.12 -34.29
CA ASN A 320 -19.27 11.14 -35.29
C ASN A 320 -19.52 12.51 -34.64
N GLU A 321 -18.42 13.12 -34.18
CA GLU A 321 -18.37 14.42 -33.51
C GLU A 321 -17.19 15.24 -34.05
N LYS A 322 -17.32 16.56 -33.99
CA LYS A 322 -16.22 17.46 -34.40
C LYS A 322 -14.98 17.22 -33.56
N VAL A 323 -13.82 17.20 -34.20
CA VAL A 323 -12.54 16.96 -33.51
C VAL A 323 -12.31 17.92 -32.34
N GLY A 324 -12.70 19.19 -32.46
CA GLY A 324 -12.62 20.16 -31.37
C GLY A 324 -13.47 19.81 -30.14
N PHE A 325 -14.63 19.15 -30.35
CA PHE A 325 -15.45 18.63 -29.25
C PHE A 325 -14.79 17.45 -28.59
N LYS A 326 -14.25 16.51 -29.37
CA LYS A 326 -13.49 15.36 -28.87
C LYS A 326 -12.28 15.81 -28.03
N ILE A 327 -11.47 16.75 -28.54
CA ILE A 327 -10.31 17.33 -27.83
C ILE A 327 -10.76 17.92 -26.49
N ARG A 328 -11.80 18.77 -26.49
CA ARG A 328 -12.32 19.38 -25.27
C ARG A 328 -12.74 18.34 -24.24
N GLN A 329 -13.44 17.29 -24.66
CA GLN A 329 -13.90 16.25 -23.76
C GLN A 329 -12.73 15.48 -23.13
N HIS A 330 -11.76 15.03 -23.93
CA HIS A 330 -10.60 14.31 -23.43
C HIS A 330 -9.63 15.20 -22.61
N THR A 331 -9.62 16.51 -22.87
CA THR A 331 -8.96 17.49 -21.98
C THR A 331 -9.64 17.53 -20.61
N MET A 332 -10.98 17.54 -20.58
CA MET A 332 -11.75 17.48 -19.32
C MET A 332 -11.55 16.15 -18.60
N ASP A 333 -11.43 15.04 -19.33
CA ASP A 333 -11.11 13.71 -18.81
C ASP A 333 -9.64 13.59 -18.40
N LYS A 334 -8.81 14.63 -18.63
CA LYS A 334 -7.39 14.73 -18.25
C LYS A 334 -6.52 13.61 -18.83
N VAL A 335 -6.84 13.23 -20.08
CA VAL A 335 -6.04 12.29 -20.85
C VAL A 335 -4.68 12.94 -21.18
N PRO A 336 -3.53 12.30 -20.86
CA PRO A 336 -2.19 12.89 -21.08
C PRO A 336 -1.93 13.23 -22.55
N TYR A 337 -2.25 12.32 -23.47
CA TYR A 337 -1.96 12.48 -24.88
C TYR A 337 -3.21 12.35 -25.75
N MET A 338 -3.37 13.27 -26.68
CA MET A 338 -4.39 13.24 -27.74
C MET A 338 -3.68 13.25 -29.09
N LEU A 339 -3.82 12.14 -29.83
CA LEU A 339 -3.24 11.96 -31.15
C LEU A 339 -4.28 12.32 -32.20
N VAL A 340 -4.19 13.53 -32.74
CA VAL A 340 -5.05 13.93 -33.86
C VAL A 340 -4.50 13.30 -35.13
N VAL A 341 -5.29 12.42 -35.76
CA VAL A 341 -4.83 11.64 -36.88
C VAL A 341 -4.59 12.53 -38.12
N GLY A 342 -3.33 12.55 -38.54
CA GLY A 342 -2.74 13.21 -39.70
C GLY A 342 -1.43 12.49 -40.03
N ALA A 343 -0.47 13.14 -40.64
CA ALA A 343 0.86 12.57 -40.84
C ALA A 343 1.68 12.70 -39.54
N MET A 344 1.83 11.60 -38.79
CA MET A 344 2.61 11.57 -37.55
C MET A 344 3.59 10.39 -37.58
N ASP A 345 4.80 10.61 -37.05
CA ASP A 345 5.75 9.54 -36.78
C ASP A 345 5.33 8.78 -35.50
N LEU A 346 4.62 7.67 -35.71
CA LEU A 346 4.09 6.85 -34.64
C LEU A 346 5.18 6.14 -33.83
N ASP A 347 6.25 5.71 -34.46
CA ASP A 347 7.31 4.98 -33.77
C ASP A 347 8.06 5.90 -32.79
N SER A 348 8.37 7.14 -33.19
CA SER A 348 8.94 8.16 -32.30
C SER A 348 8.03 8.49 -31.12
N PHE A 349 6.73 8.55 -31.34
CA PHE A 349 5.76 8.75 -30.24
C PHE A 349 5.72 7.56 -29.27
N ILE A 350 5.75 6.33 -29.78
CA ILE A 350 5.79 5.10 -28.97
C ILE A 350 7.04 5.09 -28.07
N ASP A 351 8.21 5.43 -28.62
CA ASP A 351 9.46 5.46 -27.87
C ASP A 351 9.42 6.51 -26.73
N ARG A 352 8.90 7.70 -27.01
CA ARG A 352 8.70 8.74 -25.99
C ARG A 352 7.74 8.27 -24.90
N LEU A 353 6.59 7.74 -25.27
CA LEU A 353 5.58 7.27 -24.33
C LEU A 353 6.12 6.14 -23.44
N ARG A 354 6.92 5.24 -24.02
CA ARG A 354 7.59 4.16 -23.28
C ARG A 354 8.57 4.73 -22.26
N ALA A 355 9.41 5.70 -22.66
CA ALA A 355 10.36 6.35 -21.76
C ALA A 355 9.65 6.98 -20.55
N GLU A 356 8.55 7.70 -20.75
CA GLU A 356 7.77 8.31 -19.66
C GLU A 356 7.15 7.27 -18.71
N VAL A 357 6.61 6.19 -19.25
CA VAL A 357 6.01 5.10 -18.45
C VAL A 357 7.08 4.35 -17.67
N ASP A 358 8.21 4.03 -18.26
CA ASP A 358 9.30 3.26 -17.64
C ASP A 358 10.01 4.07 -16.56
N THR A 359 10.23 5.35 -16.78
CA THR A 359 10.86 6.25 -15.80
C THR A 359 9.89 6.74 -14.73
N LYS A 360 8.59 6.49 -14.88
CA LYS A 360 7.51 6.93 -13.98
C LYS A 360 7.55 8.45 -13.72
N GLN A 361 7.74 9.21 -14.78
CA GLN A 361 7.72 10.67 -14.68
C GLN A 361 6.41 11.15 -14.04
N THR A 362 6.53 12.02 -13.05
CA THR A 362 5.39 12.61 -12.34
C THR A 362 4.92 13.92 -12.98
N GLU A 363 5.79 14.58 -13.76
CA GLU A 363 5.47 15.77 -14.54
C GLU A 363 5.31 15.41 -16.02
N LEU A 364 4.28 15.98 -16.67
CA LEU A 364 4.12 15.87 -18.12
C LEU A 364 5.00 16.94 -18.78
N GLU A 365 5.95 16.52 -19.59
CA GLU A 365 6.65 17.43 -20.50
C GLU A 365 5.66 17.98 -21.53
N GLY A 366 5.57 19.32 -21.63
CA GLY A 366 4.61 20.05 -22.44
C GLY A 366 4.85 19.93 -23.96
#